data_c9d53fd2d1a4b9359457a37097572f28
#
_entry.id   c9d53fd2d1a4b9359457a37097572f28
#
_cell.length_a   1.000
_cell.length_b   1.000
_cell.length_c   1.000
_cell.angle_alpha   90.00
_cell.angle_beta   90.00
_cell.angle_gamma   90.00
#
_symmetry.space_group_name_H-M   'P 1'
#
loop_
_entity.id
_entity.type
_entity.pdbx_description
1 polymer ?
#
loop_
_entity_poly.entity_id
_entity_poly.type
_entity_poly.pdbx_seq_one_letter_code
_entity_poly.pdbx_strand_id
1 'polypeptide(L)'
;MLKAEIRTRAEYGFRDKPVHGLHLEHVRVLEHIRGNKWKVEWIDPNPGLVHYAESGQLVCIWKKRRVFLDEEERRQRLKERNEEQGYSEKSPLTGALYDVFESLGEEDVSFYKGVVLCTPEAIERVHIRAKMKVGEHSPYAYTDRQGIIHLPFEEALAIAKNFCAAEPGAVLAGVEATEREWTRETRTPGKEHKASLLNEFQASAALIRQWTGHDPAIAQREQEIQMLERLVWDAIYALQKAGQDKEASRLRRALGQ
;
A
#
# COMPACT_ATOMS: atom_id res chain seq x y z
N MET A 1 13.33 14.63 -16.58
CA MET A 1 12.71 15.99 -16.47
C MET A 1 11.60 16.13 -17.50
N LEU A 2 10.58 16.95 -17.20
CA LEU A 2 9.56 17.29 -18.19
C LEU A 2 10.15 18.26 -19.24
N LYS A 3 9.69 18.18 -20.49
CA LYS A 3 10.17 19.03 -21.59
C LYS A 3 10.13 20.53 -21.23
N ALA A 4 9.09 20.97 -20.51
CA ALA A 4 8.90 22.38 -20.11
C ALA A 4 9.98 22.90 -19.12
N GLU A 5 10.72 22.01 -18.48
CA GLU A 5 11.76 22.34 -17.49
C GLU A 5 13.15 22.44 -18.10
N ILE A 6 13.34 21.95 -19.33
CA ILE A 6 14.64 21.91 -19.99
C ILE A 6 14.87 23.24 -20.72
N ARG A 7 15.99 23.90 -20.41
CA ARG A 7 16.38 25.18 -20.98
C ARG A 7 17.63 25.05 -21.82
N THR A 8 17.65 25.74 -22.96
CA THR A 8 18.86 25.85 -23.79
C THR A 8 19.99 26.58 -23.04
N ARG A 9 21.22 26.25 -23.31
CA ARG A 9 22.47 26.74 -22.68
C ARG A 9 22.61 26.39 -21.19
N ALA A 10 21.68 25.61 -20.63
CA ALA A 10 21.77 25.11 -19.27
C ALA A 10 22.50 23.76 -19.25
N GLU A 11 23.09 23.44 -18.09
CA GLU A 11 23.86 22.23 -17.88
C GLU A 11 23.05 21.21 -17.07
N TYR A 12 23.13 19.95 -17.51
CA TYR A 12 22.36 18.83 -16.95
C TYR A 12 23.23 17.63 -16.69
N GLY A 13 22.78 16.79 -15.74
CA GLY A 13 23.22 15.42 -15.61
C GLY A 13 22.51 14.58 -16.65
N PHE A 14 23.27 13.86 -17.47
CA PHE A 14 22.80 12.94 -18.49
C PHE A 14 23.00 11.49 -18.06
N ARG A 15 22.05 10.65 -18.41
CA ARG A 15 22.10 9.20 -18.19
C ARG A 15 21.52 8.51 -19.41
N ASP A 16 22.35 7.72 -20.10
CA ASP A 16 21.96 7.07 -21.37
C ASP A 16 20.88 6.01 -21.18
N LYS A 17 20.97 5.23 -20.12
CA LYS A 17 19.97 4.22 -19.76
C LYS A 17 19.55 4.41 -18.30
N PRO A 18 18.30 4.06 -17.94
CA PRO A 18 17.90 3.99 -16.54
C PRO A 18 18.55 2.78 -15.84
N VAL A 19 19.83 2.54 -16.14
CA VAL A 19 20.61 1.48 -15.55
C VAL A 19 21.17 1.97 -14.23
N HIS A 20 20.97 1.16 -13.22
CA HIS A 20 21.52 1.20 -11.90
C HIS A 20 22.95 1.76 -11.84
N GLY A 21 23.07 2.98 -11.40
CA GLY A 21 24.38 3.62 -11.19
C GLY A 21 24.23 5.09 -10.85
N LEU A 22 24.96 5.51 -9.83
CA LEU A 22 25.02 6.91 -9.40
C LEU A 22 25.85 7.80 -10.35
N HIS A 23 26.26 7.24 -11.50
CA HIS A 23 27.09 7.98 -12.48
C HIS A 23 26.20 8.85 -13.36
N LEU A 24 26.58 10.13 -13.47
CA LEU A 24 25.97 11.11 -14.36
C LEU A 24 27.06 11.72 -15.23
N GLU A 25 26.81 11.79 -16.52
CA GLU A 25 27.63 12.56 -17.45
C GLU A 25 27.21 14.02 -17.47
N HIS A 26 28.15 14.92 -17.66
CA HIS A 26 27.92 16.35 -17.66
C HIS A 26 27.69 16.85 -19.09
N VAL A 27 26.48 17.34 -19.37
CA VAL A 27 26.13 17.83 -20.70
C VAL A 27 25.54 19.25 -20.64
N ARG A 28 25.71 20.00 -21.73
CA ARG A 28 25.06 21.28 -21.99
C ARG A 28 24.02 21.13 -23.09
N VAL A 29 22.80 21.61 -22.87
CA VAL A 29 21.76 21.65 -23.90
C VAL A 29 22.01 22.79 -24.85
N LEU A 30 22.19 22.48 -26.15
CA LEU A 30 22.43 23.45 -27.21
C LEU A 30 21.10 23.99 -27.76
N GLU A 31 20.23 23.09 -28.22
CA GLU A 31 18.97 23.45 -28.84
C GLU A 31 17.90 22.36 -28.68
N HIS A 32 16.63 22.73 -28.81
CA HIS A 32 15.50 21.79 -28.93
C HIS A 32 15.31 21.45 -30.39
N ILE A 33 15.27 20.16 -30.73
CA ILE A 33 15.10 19.71 -32.12
C ILE A 33 13.62 19.54 -32.44
N ARG A 34 12.98 18.53 -31.84
CA ARG A 34 11.52 18.26 -31.97
C ARG A 34 11.06 17.27 -30.92
N GLY A 35 9.78 17.35 -30.55
CA GLY A 35 9.19 16.40 -29.59
C GLY A 35 9.93 16.41 -28.27
N ASN A 36 10.51 15.28 -27.86
CA ASN A 36 11.32 15.10 -26.64
C ASN A 36 12.83 15.10 -26.91
N LYS A 37 13.29 15.42 -28.17
CA LYS A 37 14.70 15.37 -28.57
C LYS A 37 15.39 16.71 -28.45
N TRP A 38 16.59 16.67 -27.89
CA TRP A 38 17.46 17.80 -27.63
C TRP A 38 18.85 17.55 -28.19
N LYS A 39 19.48 18.55 -28.75
CA LYS A 39 20.90 18.52 -29.10
C LYS A 39 21.71 18.94 -27.88
N VAL A 40 22.67 18.12 -27.50
CA VAL A 40 23.49 18.32 -26.30
C VAL A 40 24.98 18.23 -26.66
N GLU A 41 25.81 18.93 -25.91
CA GLU A 41 27.26 18.88 -25.96
C GLU A 41 27.78 18.30 -24.65
N TRP A 42 28.67 17.30 -24.71
CA TRP A 42 29.36 16.79 -23.54
C TRP A 42 30.35 17.81 -23.00
N ILE A 43 30.33 18.01 -21.70
CA ILE A 43 31.32 18.80 -20.97
C ILE A 43 32.32 17.83 -20.34
N ASP A 44 31.84 16.68 -19.85
CA ASP A 44 32.63 15.62 -19.25
C ASP A 44 31.88 14.28 -19.44
N PRO A 45 32.50 13.16 -19.84
CA PRO A 45 33.96 12.93 -19.98
C PRO A 45 34.56 13.32 -21.34
N ASN A 46 33.76 13.64 -22.36
CA ASN A 46 34.20 13.88 -23.73
C ASN A 46 33.88 15.31 -24.20
N PRO A 47 34.61 16.33 -23.77
CA PRO A 47 34.32 17.74 -24.07
C PRO A 47 34.19 18.03 -25.57
N GLY A 48 33.14 18.74 -25.96
CA GLY A 48 32.85 19.11 -27.33
C GLY A 48 32.16 18.06 -28.20
N LEU A 49 31.96 16.85 -27.70
CA LEU A 49 31.17 15.83 -28.41
C LEU A 49 29.68 16.25 -28.41
N VAL A 50 29.11 16.32 -29.61
CA VAL A 50 27.70 16.66 -29.80
C VAL A 50 26.88 15.42 -30.10
N HIS A 51 25.76 15.31 -29.42
CA HIS A 51 24.84 14.18 -29.54
C HIS A 51 23.39 14.60 -29.38
N TYR A 52 22.45 13.65 -29.55
CA TYR A 52 21.03 13.86 -29.33
C TYR A 52 20.59 13.13 -28.08
N ALA A 53 19.92 13.82 -27.19
CA ALA A 53 19.35 13.29 -25.94
C ALA A 53 17.84 13.40 -25.93
N GLU A 54 17.17 12.47 -25.28
CA GLU A 54 15.76 12.58 -24.96
C GLU A 54 15.56 13.30 -23.63
N SER A 55 14.39 13.95 -23.46
CA SER A 55 14.07 14.67 -22.22
C SER A 55 14.23 13.82 -20.95
N GLY A 56 13.92 12.49 -21.04
CA GLY A 56 14.06 11.56 -19.92
C GLY A 56 15.51 11.23 -19.54
N GLN A 57 16.46 11.42 -20.47
CA GLN A 57 17.89 11.21 -20.23
C GLN A 57 18.56 12.39 -19.51
N LEU A 58 17.93 13.58 -19.55
CA LEU A 58 18.36 14.78 -18.82
C LEU A 58 17.72 14.78 -17.42
N VAL A 59 18.35 14.09 -16.48
CA VAL A 59 17.73 13.69 -15.22
C VAL A 59 17.72 14.78 -14.14
N CYS A 60 18.70 15.69 -14.15
CA CYS A 60 18.77 16.81 -13.19
C CYS A 60 19.55 17.99 -13.74
N ILE A 61 19.35 19.18 -13.19
CA ILE A 61 20.23 20.34 -13.41
C ILE A 61 21.58 20.04 -12.76
N TRP A 62 22.70 20.23 -13.49
CA TRP A 62 24.04 19.86 -13.03
C TRP A 62 24.43 20.45 -11.67
N LYS A 63 24.06 21.71 -11.41
CA LYS A 63 24.31 22.37 -10.11
C LYS A 63 23.62 21.66 -8.94
N LYS A 64 22.52 20.94 -9.20
CA LYS A 64 21.72 20.20 -8.19
C LYS A 64 22.00 18.69 -8.19
N ARG A 65 23.02 18.22 -8.93
CA ARG A 65 23.30 16.80 -9.08
C ARG A 65 23.53 16.07 -7.77
N ARG A 66 24.12 16.72 -6.78
CA ARG A 66 24.39 16.13 -5.46
C ARG A 66 23.10 15.71 -4.76
N VAL A 67 22.15 16.64 -4.69
CA VAL A 67 20.82 16.36 -4.10
C VAL A 67 20.09 15.26 -4.85
N PHE A 68 20.23 15.21 -6.17
CA PHE A 68 19.67 14.16 -6.99
C PHE A 68 20.31 12.79 -6.69
N LEU A 69 21.64 12.73 -6.60
CA LEU A 69 22.39 11.50 -6.31
C LEU A 69 22.09 10.99 -4.89
N ASP A 70 22.01 11.88 -3.91
CA ASP A 70 21.66 11.52 -2.53
C ASP A 70 20.24 10.91 -2.45
N GLU A 71 19.30 11.44 -3.22
CA GLU A 71 17.94 10.88 -3.30
C GLU A 71 17.90 9.52 -4.01
N GLU A 72 18.65 9.37 -5.11
CA GLU A 72 18.80 8.09 -5.81
C GLU A 72 19.43 7.02 -4.92
N GLU A 73 20.45 7.38 -4.13
CA GLU A 73 21.06 6.48 -3.16
C GLU A 73 20.08 6.02 -2.08
N ARG A 74 19.27 6.94 -1.53
CA ARG A 74 18.23 6.59 -0.56
C ARG A 74 17.19 5.65 -1.18
N ARG A 75 16.77 5.93 -2.41
CA ARG A 75 15.83 5.06 -3.15
C ARG A 75 16.41 3.67 -3.38
N GLN A 76 17.69 3.59 -3.75
CA GLN A 76 18.37 2.32 -3.94
C GLN A 76 18.48 1.53 -2.63
N ARG A 77 18.87 2.16 -1.53
CA ARG A 77 18.91 1.53 -0.20
C ARG A 77 17.54 1.00 0.24
N LEU A 78 16.48 1.79 -0.01
CA LEU A 78 15.13 1.37 0.31
C LEU A 78 14.70 0.15 -0.52
N LYS A 79 15.04 0.15 -1.82
CA LYS A 79 14.76 -0.99 -2.70
C LYS A 79 15.48 -2.26 -2.23
N GLU A 80 16.78 -2.18 -1.95
CA GLU A 80 17.58 -3.28 -1.43
C GLU A 80 17.00 -3.82 -0.13
N ARG A 81 16.61 -2.94 0.78
CA ARG A 81 15.97 -3.30 2.04
C ARG A 81 14.66 -4.06 1.85
N ASN A 82 13.80 -3.60 0.95
CA ASN A 82 12.54 -4.27 0.64
C ASN A 82 12.78 -5.65 0.01
N GLU A 83 13.78 -5.78 -0.87
CA GLU A 83 14.17 -7.07 -1.46
C GLU A 83 14.71 -8.05 -0.40
N GLU A 84 15.54 -7.60 0.53
CA GLU A 84 16.04 -8.40 1.66
C GLU A 84 14.90 -8.92 2.55
N GLN A 85 13.82 -8.15 2.69
CA GLN A 85 12.63 -8.54 3.45
C GLN A 85 11.68 -9.46 2.68
N GLY A 86 12.06 -9.85 1.46
CA GLY A 86 11.26 -10.76 0.64
C GLY A 86 10.02 -10.10 0.02
N TYR A 87 10.02 -8.75 -0.11
CA TYR A 87 8.97 -8.07 -0.84
C TYR A 87 8.84 -8.63 -2.26
N SER A 88 7.62 -8.96 -2.64
CA SER A 88 7.25 -9.35 -4.00
C SER A 88 5.92 -8.72 -4.39
N GLU A 89 5.87 -8.07 -5.55
CA GLU A 89 4.64 -7.43 -6.06
C GLU A 89 3.44 -8.38 -6.19
N LYS A 90 3.68 -9.68 -6.34
CA LYS A 90 2.63 -10.71 -6.51
C LYS A 90 2.37 -11.52 -5.24
N SER A 91 2.95 -11.15 -4.10
CA SER A 91 2.71 -11.90 -2.87
C SER A 91 1.35 -11.55 -2.26
N PRO A 92 0.67 -12.51 -1.60
CA PRO A 92 -0.55 -12.23 -0.85
C PRO A 92 -0.35 -11.14 0.21
N LEU A 93 0.84 -11.03 0.78
CA LEU A 93 1.20 -10.01 1.75
C LEU A 93 1.15 -8.60 1.14
N THR A 94 1.65 -8.44 -0.09
CA THR A 94 1.59 -7.18 -0.82
C THR A 94 0.15 -6.82 -1.19
N GLY A 95 -0.65 -7.80 -1.64
CA GLY A 95 -2.07 -7.61 -1.89
C GLY A 95 -2.80 -7.14 -0.63
N ALA A 96 -2.57 -7.80 0.51
CA ALA A 96 -3.17 -7.41 1.78
C ALA A 96 -2.79 -5.98 2.21
N LEU A 97 -1.54 -5.57 2.02
CA LEU A 97 -1.12 -4.19 2.28
C LEU A 97 -1.85 -3.19 1.39
N TYR A 98 -1.94 -3.49 0.08
CA TYR A 98 -2.66 -2.65 -0.86
C TYR A 98 -4.12 -2.46 -0.44
N ASP A 99 -4.84 -3.55 -0.18
CA ASP A 99 -6.26 -3.53 0.22
C ASP A 99 -6.49 -2.76 1.52
N VAL A 100 -5.58 -2.89 2.50
CA VAL A 100 -5.66 -2.14 3.76
C VAL A 100 -5.41 -0.65 3.53
N PHE A 101 -4.41 -0.27 2.73
CA PHE A 101 -4.14 1.14 2.45
C PHE A 101 -5.24 1.77 1.59
N GLU A 102 -5.86 1.03 0.68
CA GLU A 102 -7.03 1.49 -0.06
C GLU A 102 -8.22 1.73 0.90
N SER A 103 -8.43 0.84 1.88
CA SER A 103 -9.50 1.00 2.89
C SER A 103 -9.27 2.15 3.87
N LEU A 104 -8.05 2.66 4.00
CA LEU A 104 -7.77 3.89 4.75
C LEU A 104 -8.47 5.11 4.14
N GLY A 105 -8.74 5.11 2.82
CA GLY A 105 -9.47 6.17 2.13
C GLY A 105 -8.74 7.52 2.09
N GLU A 106 -7.41 7.52 2.20
CA GLU A 106 -6.58 8.72 2.10
C GLU A 106 -6.12 8.92 0.66
N GLU A 107 -6.61 9.95 -0.01
CA GLU A 107 -6.29 10.27 -1.41
C GLU A 107 -4.79 10.54 -1.63
N ASP A 108 -4.10 11.07 -0.63
CA ASP A 108 -2.68 11.42 -0.65
C ASP A 108 -1.75 10.28 -0.22
N VAL A 109 -2.27 9.06 -0.17
CA VAL A 109 -1.50 7.84 0.10
C VAL A 109 -1.58 6.92 -1.10
N SER A 110 -0.44 6.52 -1.63
CA SER A 110 -0.34 5.57 -2.73
C SER A 110 0.64 4.45 -2.39
N PHE A 111 0.37 3.26 -2.93
CA PHE A 111 1.23 2.10 -2.76
C PHE A 111 1.88 1.74 -4.09
N TYR A 112 3.21 1.83 -4.14
CA TYR A 112 3.97 1.60 -5.36
C TYR A 112 5.21 0.76 -5.09
N LYS A 113 5.31 -0.39 -5.72
CA LYS A 113 6.47 -1.31 -5.63
C LYS A 113 6.94 -1.59 -4.20
N GLY A 114 5.99 -1.87 -3.28
CA GLY A 114 6.28 -2.15 -1.89
C GLY A 114 6.68 -0.94 -1.04
N VAL A 115 6.50 0.24 -1.58
CA VAL A 115 6.75 1.50 -0.88
C VAL A 115 5.45 2.27 -0.81
N VAL A 116 5.07 2.73 0.38
CA VAL A 116 3.97 3.67 0.55
C VAL A 116 4.50 5.08 0.35
N LEU A 117 3.87 5.80 -0.57
CA LEU A 117 4.14 7.19 -0.88
C LEU A 117 3.03 8.03 -0.27
N CYS A 118 3.35 8.98 0.59
CA CYS A 118 2.36 9.80 1.27
C CYS A 118 2.87 11.22 1.54
N THR A 119 1.92 12.17 1.65
CA THR A 119 2.26 13.49 2.17
C THR A 119 2.46 13.44 3.69
N PRO A 120 3.19 14.41 4.29
CA PRO A 120 3.36 14.49 5.73
C PRO A 120 2.03 14.53 6.49
N GLU A 121 1.04 15.22 5.97
CA GLU A 121 -0.29 15.35 6.58
C GLU A 121 -1.08 14.03 6.49
N ALA A 122 -0.98 13.33 5.36
CA ALA A 122 -1.64 12.06 5.17
C ALA A 122 -1.07 10.98 6.11
N ILE A 123 0.26 10.88 6.24
CA ILE A 123 0.87 9.89 7.13
C ILE A 123 0.57 10.17 8.61
N GLU A 124 0.45 11.42 9.00
CA GLU A 124 0.03 11.78 10.36
C GLU A 124 -1.38 11.24 10.65
N ARG A 125 -2.34 11.48 9.74
CA ARG A 125 -3.72 10.95 9.87
C ARG A 125 -3.74 9.42 9.91
N VAL A 126 -2.94 8.77 9.06
CA VAL A 126 -2.82 7.31 9.02
C VAL A 126 -2.28 6.75 10.33
N HIS A 127 -1.24 7.36 10.90
CA HIS A 127 -0.71 6.95 12.20
C HIS A 127 -1.74 7.11 13.33
N ILE A 128 -2.49 8.21 13.34
CA ILE A 128 -3.55 8.42 14.34
C ILE A 128 -4.61 7.32 14.23
N ARG A 129 -5.08 6.99 13.02
CA ARG A 129 -6.06 5.93 12.80
C ARG A 129 -5.53 4.55 13.17
N ALA A 130 -4.27 4.26 12.87
CA ALA A 130 -3.59 3.04 13.28
C ALA A 130 -3.21 3.00 14.79
N LYS A 131 -3.55 4.04 15.55
CA LYS A 131 -3.16 4.22 16.96
C LYS A 131 -1.65 4.09 17.20
N MET A 132 -0.87 4.55 16.23
CA MET A 132 0.59 4.58 16.29
C MET A 132 1.09 5.95 16.73
N LYS A 133 2.31 5.98 17.24
CA LYS A 133 2.96 7.23 17.61
C LYS A 133 3.39 7.99 16.36
N VAL A 134 2.90 9.22 16.23
CA VAL A 134 3.22 10.09 15.09
C VAL A 134 4.69 10.50 15.12
N GLY A 135 5.34 10.49 13.96
CA GLY A 135 6.71 10.96 13.78
C GLY A 135 7.81 9.95 14.07
N GLU A 136 7.49 8.70 14.43
CA GLU A 136 8.45 7.61 14.54
C GLU A 136 8.46 6.81 13.23
N HIS A 137 9.36 7.18 12.33
CA HIS A 137 9.57 6.46 11.08
C HIS A 137 10.78 5.54 11.15
N SER A 138 10.76 4.49 10.34
CA SER A 138 11.93 3.66 10.08
C SER A 138 13.11 4.53 9.62
N PRO A 139 14.35 4.20 10.00
CA PRO A 139 15.55 4.92 9.53
C PRO A 139 15.73 4.83 8.00
N TYR A 140 15.00 3.94 7.33
CA TYR A 140 15.01 3.81 5.88
C TYR A 140 13.92 4.65 5.19
N ALA A 141 12.95 5.19 5.95
CA ALA A 141 12.01 6.16 5.42
C ALA A 141 12.74 7.46 5.03
N TYR A 142 12.30 8.10 3.97
CA TYR A 142 12.86 9.38 3.56
C TYR A 142 11.84 10.26 2.86
N THR A 143 12.05 11.58 2.92
CA THR A 143 11.25 12.54 2.18
C THR A 143 12.00 12.94 0.90
N ASP A 144 11.33 12.89 -0.24
CA ASP A 144 11.90 13.29 -1.52
C ASP A 144 11.84 14.82 -1.73
N ARG A 145 12.35 15.29 -2.90
CA ARG A 145 12.37 16.72 -3.26
C ARG A 145 11.00 17.34 -3.46
N GLN A 146 9.97 16.51 -3.64
CA GLN A 146 8.59 16.95 -3.81
C GLN A 146 7.85 17.01 -2.47
N GLY A 147 8.51 16.63 -1.38
CA GLY A 147 7.93 16.58 -0.06
C GLY A 147 7.17 15.28 0.21
N ILE A 148 7.25 14.30 -0.69
CA ILE A 148 6.60 13.00 -0.51
C ILE A 148 7.46 12.10 0.36
N ILE A 149 6.84 11.50 1.36
CA ILE A 149 7.48 10.53 2.25
C ILE A 149 7.40 9.15 1.60
N HIS A 150 8.52 8.47 1.56
CA HIS A 150 8.66 7.08 1.11
C HIS A 150 8.83 6.19 2.33
N LEU A 151 7.83 5.34 2.61
CA LEU A 151 7.88 4.39 3.73
C LEU A 151 8.37 3.03 3.25
N PRO A 152 9.27 2.36 4.00
CA PRO A 152 9.69 1.00 3.69
C PRO A 152 8.56 0.00 3.94
N PHE A 153 8.67 -1.17 3.33
CA PHE A 153 7.69 -2.25 3.43
C PHE A 153 7.39 -2.67 4.87
N GLU A 154 8.42 -2.75 5.72
CA GLU A 154 8.28 -3.10 7.14
C GLU A 154 7.42 -2.10 7.92
N GLU A 155 7.58 -0.81 7.64
CA GLU A 155 6.79 0.25 8.27
C GLU A 155 5.34 0.23 7.74
N ALA A 156 5.16 0.08 6.43
CA ALA A 156 3.85 -0.10 5.83
C ALA A 156 3.12 -1.31 6.44
N LEU A 157 3.82 -2.43 6.64
CA LEU A 157 3.27 -3.62 7.27
C LEU A 157 2.86 -3.38 8.73
N ALA A 158 3.69 -2.66 9.49
CA ALA A 158 3.37 -2.30 10.87
C ALA A 158 2.12 -1.41 10.94
N ILE A 159 2.03 -0.39 10.07
CA ILE A 159 0.85 0.48 9.96
C ILE A 159 -0.39 -0.34 9.63
N ALA A 160 -0.34 -1.21 8.60
CA ALA A 160 -1.47 -2.02 8.18
C ALA A 160 -1.98 -2.93 9.30
N LYS A 161 -1.09 -3.63 10.01
CA LYS A 161 -1.44 -4.49 11.14
C LYS A 161 -2.08 -3.71 12.29
N ASN A 162 -1.51 -2.56 12.64
CA ASN A 162 -2.06 -1.72 13.72
C ASN A 162 -3.42 -1.14 13.33
N PHE A 163 -3.60 -0.74 12.06
CA PHE A 163 -4.88 -0.26 11.57
C PHE A 163 -5.94 -1.36 11.59
N CYS A 164 -5.63 -2.57 11.12
CA CYS A 164 -6.54 -3.72 11.20
C CYS A 164 -6.96 -4.03 12.64
N ALA A 165 -6.03 -3.95 13.59
CA ALA A 165 -6.34 -4.15 15.01
C ALA A 165 -7.15 -3.00 15.62
N ALA A 166 -6.96 -1.76 15.13
CA ALA A 166 -7.64 -0.57 15.64
C ALA A 166 -9.08 -0.43 15.12
N GLU A 167 -9.31 -0.77 13.85
CA GLU A 167 -10.59 -0.61 13.12
C GLU A 167 -11.04 -1.91 12.43
N PRO A 168 -11.12 -3.05 13.14
CA PRO A 168 -11.37 -4.36 12.52
C PRO A 168 -12.69 -4.41 11.74
N GLY A 169 -13.74 -3.78 12.25
CA GLY A 169 -15.05 -3.76 11.59
C GLY A 169 -15.05 -3.06 10.24
N ALA A 170 -14.37 -1.92 10.12
CA ALA A 170 -14.28 -1.18 8.87
C ALA A 170 -13.48 -1.97 7.82
N VAL A 171 -12.35 -2.54 8.22
CA VAL A 171 -11.48 -3.32 7.34
C VAL A 171 -12.19 -4.58 6.84
N LEU A 172 -12.84 -5.33 7.73
CA LEU A 172 -13.57 -6.56 7.37
C LEU A 172 -14.77 -6.26 6.45
N ALA A 173 -15.48 -5.16 6.68
CA ALA A 173 -16.58 -4.76 5.79
C ALA A 173 -16.09 -4.47 4.36
N GLY A 174 -14.91 -3.85 4.21
CA GLY A 174 -14.24 -3.63 2.92
C GLY A 174 -13.88 -4.95 2.23
N VAL A 175 -13.22 -5.85 2.95
CA VAL A 175 -12.86 -7.20 2.44
C VAL A 175 -14.08 -7.96 1.96
N GLU A 176 -15.15 -8.00 2.75
CA GLU A 176 -16.39 -8.68 2.38
C GLU A 176 -17.10 -8.06 1.19
N ALA A 177 -17.06 -6.73 1.07
CA ALA A 177 -17.64 -6.03 -0.08
C ALA A 177 -16.92 -6.40 -1.36
N THR A 178 -15.58 -6.35 -1.35
CA THR A 178 -14.72 -6.71 -2.49
C THR A 178 -14.89 -8.19 -2.87
N GLU A 179 -14.91 -9.10 -1.88
CA GLU A 179 -15.10 -10.52 -2.11
C GLU A 179 -16.45 -10.83 -2.76
N ARG A 180 -17.52 -10.17 -2.31
CA ARG A 180 -18.86 -10.30 -2.90
C ARG A 180 -18.90 -9.79 -4.34
N GLU A 181 -18.26 -8.66 -4.62
CA GLU A 181 -18.19 -8.10 -5.97
C GLU A 181 -17.46 -9.03 -6.94
N TRP A 182 -16.28 -9.49 -6.56
CA TRP A 182 -15.49 -10.40 -7.41
C TRP A 182 -16.15 -11.76 -7.59
N THR A 183 -16.80 -12.30 -6.54
CA THR A 183 -17.58 -13.53 -6.65
C THR A 183 -18.74 -13.37 -7.64
N ARG A 184 -19.40 -12.22 -7.65
CA ARG A 184 -20.45 -11.92 -8.63
C ARG A 184 -19.87 -11.81 -10.04
N GLU A 185 -18.73 -11.16 -10.20
CA GLU A 185 -18.07 -11.01 -11.50
C GLU A 185 -17.59 -12.33 -12.09
N THR A 186 -17.04 -13.24 -11.26
CA THR A 186 -16.56 -14.56 -11.73
C THR A 186 -17.68 -15.46 -12.27
N ARG A 187 -18.91 -15.23 -11.81
CA ARG A 187 -20.11 -15.95 -12.30
C ARG A 187 -20.65 -15.40 -13.64
N THR A 188 -20.12 -14.27 -14.12
CA THR A 188 -20.56 -13.65 -15.37
C THR A 188 -19.82 -14.32 -16.53
N PRO A 189 -20.53 -14.85 -17.55
CA PRO A 189 -19.89 -15.46 -18.72
C PRO A 189 -18.89 -14.50 -19.41
N GLY A 190 -17.74 -15.03 -19.83
CA GLY A 190 -16.66 -14.25 -20.45
C GLY A 190 -15.72 -13.56 -19.47
N LYS A 191 -15.90 -13.76 -18.15
CA LYS A 191 -15.02 -13.19 -17.10
C LYS A 191 -14.28 -14.27 -16.29
N GLU A 192 -14.05 -15.44 -16.86
CA GLU A 192 -13.40 -16.59 -16.19
C GLU A 192 -11.98 -16.25 -15.69
N HIS A 193 -11.27 -15.33 -16.37
CA HIS A 193 -9.97 -14.84 -15.92
C HIS A 193 -10.01 -14.17 -14.54
N LYS A 194 -11.19 -13.71 -14.10
CA LYS A 194 -11.38 -13.12 -12.76
C LYS A 194 -11.32 -14.16 -11.65
N ALA A 195 -11.46 -15.45 -11.96
CA ALA A 195 -11.32 -16.51 -10.95
C ALA A 195 -9.91 -16.58 -10.36
N SER A 196 -8.86 -16.37 -11.17
CA SER A 196 -7.49 -16.29 -10.68
C SER A 196 -7.29 -15.10 -9.73
N LEU A 197 -7.83 -13.93 -10.09
CA LEU A 197 -7.76 -12.73 -9.26
C LEU A 197 -8.52 -12.90 -7.94
N LEU A 198 -9.68 -13.58 -7.97
CA LEU A 198 -10.42 -13.88 -6.74
C LEU A 198 -9.61 -14.79 -5.80
N ASN A 199 -8.92 -15.80 -6.33
CA ASN A 199 -8.07 -16.68 -5.52
C ASN A 199 -6.90 -15.92 -4.90
N GLU A 200 -6.25 -15.02 -5.66
CA GLU A 200 -5.18 -14.14 -5.17
C GLU A 200 -5.70 -13.23 -4.05
N PHE A 201 -6.86 -12.61 -4.27
CA PHE A 201 -7.52 -11.78 -3.26
C PHE A 201 -7.88 -12.56 -1.99
N GLN A 202 -8.41 -13.78 -2.11
CA GLN A 202 -8.75 -14.61 -0.95
C GLN A 202 -7.54 -14.92 -0.06
N ALA A 203 -6.35 -15.11 -0.66
CA ALA A 203 -5.13 -15.28 0.09
C ALA A 203 -4.73 -14.00 0.86
N SER A 204 -4.89 -12.82 0.24
CA SER A 204 -4.67 -11.52 0.90
C SER A 204 -5.70 -11.27 2.00
N ALA A 205 -6.98 -11.54 1.73
CA ALA A 205 -8.08 -11.41 2.68
C ALA A 205 -7.90 -12.28 3.94
N ALA A 206 -7.33 -13.48 3.79
CA ALA A 206 -7.00 -14.34 4.92
C ALA A 206 -5.97 -13.69 5.86
N LEU A 207 -4.95 -13.03 5.31
CA LEU A 207 -3.97 -12.29 6.09
C LEU A 207 -4.61 -11.09 6.81
N ILE A 208 -5.48 -10.34 6.13
CA ILE A 208 -6.20 -9.20 6.72
C ILE A 208 -7.06 -9.69 7.88
N ARG A 209 -7.81 -10.78 7.73
CA ARG A 209 -8.61 -11.38 8.81
C ARG A 209 -7.73 -11.77 10.00
N GLN A 210 -6.55 -12.34 9.74
CA GLN A 210 -5.58 -12.64 10.81
C GLN A 210 -5.11 -11.37 11.53
N TRP A 211 -4.83 -10.28 10.81
CA TRP A 211 -4.40 -9.01 11.40
C TRP A 211 -5.50 -8.30 12.19
N THR A 212 -6.75 -8.49 11.83
CA THR A 212 -7.90 -7.98 12.63
C THR A 212 -8.16 -8.81 13.89
N GLY A 213 -7.45 -9.92 14.09
CA GLY A 213 -7.75 -10.89 15.15
C GLY A 213 -9.02 -11.70 14.88
N HIS A 214 -9.59 -11.58 13.68
CA HIS A 214 -10.79 -12.29 13.29
C HIS A 214 -10.42 -13.72 12.82
N ASP A 215 -10.45 -14.64 13.74
CA ASP A 215 -10.40 -16.08 13.38
C ASP A 215 -11.80 -16.49 12.89
N PRO A 216 -11.96 -16.90 11.61
CA PRO A 216 -13.26 -17.30 11.08
C PRO A 216 -13.85 -18.49 11.85
N ALA A 217 -13.03 -19.36 12.43
CA ALA A 217 -13.50 -20.47 13.28
C ALA A 217 -14.05 -19.96 14.62
N ILE A 218 -13.48 -18.92 15.19
CA ILE A 218 -13.99 -18.27 16.40
C ILE A 218 -15.29 -17.51 16.07
N ALA A 219 -15.31 -16.75 14.98
CA ALA A 219 -16.51 -16.01 14.55
C ALA A 219 -17.69 -16.95 14.26
N GLN A 220 -17.44 -18.10 13.62
CA GLN A 220 -18.48 -19.10 13.40
C GLN A 220 -19.00 -19.68 14.72
N ARG A 221 -18.11 -19.98 15.67
CA ARG A 221 -18.51 -20.43 17.01
C ARG A 221 -19.29 -19.38 17.79
N GLU A 222 -18.90 -18.13 17.70
CA GLU A 222 -19.63 -17.02 18.32
C GLU A 222 -21.03 -16.89 17.74
N GLN A 223 -21.18 -16.99 16.40
CA GLN A 223 -22.49 -17.00 15.76
C GLN A 223 -23.35 -18.22 16.17
N GLU A 224 -22.75 -19.39 16.26
CA GLU A 224 -23.44 -20.59 16.77
C GLU A 224 -23.88 -20.42 18.23
N ILE A 225 -23.05 -19.85 19.08
CA ILE A 225 -23.36 -19.52 20.48
C ILE A 225 -24.53 -18.54 20.54
N GLN A 226 -24.48 -17.45 19.79
CA GLN A 226 -25.56 -16.45 19.75
C GLN A 226 -26.87 -17.05 19.25
N MET A 227 -26.81 -17.93 18.26
CA MET A 227 -28.01 -18.63 17.76
C MET A 227 -28.57 -19.58 18.82
N LEU A 228 -27.73 -20.32 19.51
CA LEU A 228 -28.14 -21.21 20.60
C LEU A 228 -28.73 -20.43 21.78
N GLU A 229 -28.12 -19.34 22.18
CA GLU A 229 -28.63 -18.44 23.21
C GLU A 229 -30.01 -17.92 22.84
N ARG A 230 -30.23 -17.49 21.60
CA ARG A 230 -31.54 -17.06 21.12
C ARG A 230 -32.58 -18.17 21.20
N LEU A 231 -32.24 -19.38 20.76
CA LEU A 231 -33.15 -20.52 20.86
C LEU A 231 -33.49 -20.88 22.31
N VAL A 232 -32.52 -20.77 23.24
CA VAL A 232 -32.79 -20.98 24.68
C VAL A 232 -33.74 -19.90 25.23
N TRP A 233 -33.55 -18.63 24.83
CA TRP A 233 -34.47 -17.57 25.22
C TRP A 233 -35.88 -17.75 24.67
N ASP A 234 -36.02 -18.17 23.43
CA ASP A 234 -37.31 -18.52 22.83
C ASP A 234 -37.98 -19.66 23.56
N ALA A 235 -37.23 -20.68 23.97
CA ALA A 235 -37.72 -21.79 24.80
C ALA A 235 -38.15 -21.34 26.20
N ILE A 236 -37.36 -20.48 26.87
CA ILE A 236 -37.74 -19.91 28.18
C ILE A 236 -39.05 -19.15 28.06
N TYR A 237 -39.22 -18.33 27.03
CA TYR A 237 -40.43 -17.58 26.79
C TYR A 237 -41.65 -18.49 26.54
N ALA A 238 -41.47 -19.56 25.73
CA ALA A 238 -42.50 -20.54 25.47
C ALA A 238 -42.94 -21.29 26.73
N LEU A 239 -41.97 -21.71 27.59
CA LEU A 239 -42.27 -22.36 28.87
C LEU A 239 -43.02 -21.46 29.84
N GLN A 240 -42.66 -20.19 29.95
CA GLN A 240 -43.38 -19.22 30.75
C GLN A 240 -44.81 -19.03 30.28
N LYS A 241 -45.02 -18.91 28.97
CA LYS A 241 -46.33 -18.81 28.36
C LYS A 241 -47.17 -20.06 28.60
N ALA A 242 -46.56 -21.23 28.72
CA ALA A 242 -47.19 -22.49 29.06
C ALA A 242 -47.40 -22.72 30.57
N GLY A 243 -47.00 -21.76 31.45
CA GLY A 243 -47.15 -21.87 32.90
C GLY A 243 -46.10 -22.77 33.56
N GLN A 244 -45.01 -23.10 32.87
CA GLN A 244 -43.92 -23.99 33.36
C GLN A 244 -42.74 -23.14 33.92
N ASP A 245 -43.01 -22.33 34.92
CA ASP A 245 -42.04 -21.34 35.46
C ASP A 245 -40.80 -22.00 36.11
N LYS A 246 -40.95 -23.21 36.65
CA LYS A 246 -39.79 -23.94 37.25
C LYS A 246 -38.78 -24.34 36.23
N GLU A 247 -39.20 -24.84 35.09
CA GLU A 247 -38.35 -25.23 33.94
C GLU A 247 -37.73 -24.00 33.29
N ALA A 248 -38.47 -22.95 33.08
CA ALA A 248 -37.98 -21.66 32.59
C ALA A 248 -36.88 -21.09 33.53
N SER A 249 -37.08 -21.15 34.85
CA SER A 249 -36.08 -20.70 35.85
C SER A 249 -34.82 -21.58 35.87
N ARG A 250 -34.93 -22.87 35.57
CA ARG A 250 -33.81 -23.79 35.41
C ARG A 250 -32.92 -23.39 34.21
N LEU A 251 -33.55 -23.12 33.07
CA LEU A 251 -32.80 -22.72 31.85
C LEU A 251 -32.14 -21.35 32.05
N ARG A 252 -32.77 -20.36 32.68
CA ARG A 252 -32.12 -19.10 33.02
C ARG A 252 -30.86 -19.26 33.85
N ARG A 253 -30.94 -20.09 34.91
CA ARG A 253 -29.79 -20.36 35.75
C ARG A 253 -28.66 -21.07 35.00
N ALA A 254 -28.97 -21.90 34.01
CA ALA A 254 -27.96 -22.53 33.14
C ALA A 254 -27.26 -21.53 32.24
N LEU A 255 -27.91 -20.39 31.86
CA LEU A 255 -27.29 -19.27 31.15
C LEU A 255 -26.52 -18.31 32.06
N GLY A 256 -26.42 -18.57 33.38
CA GLY A 256 -25.66 -17.73 34.29
C GLY A 256 -26.39 -16.45 34.75
N GLN A 257 -27.75 -16.45 34.68
CA GLN A 257 -28.63 -15.34 35.14
C GLN A 257 -29.49 -15.74 36.32
#